data_7343470764a72c3ebbaa674eab0eca43
#
_entry.id   7343470764a72c3ebbaa674eab0eca43
#
_cell.length_a   1.000
_cell.length_b   1.000
_cell.length_c   1.000
_cell.angle_alpha   90.00
_cell.angle_beta   90.00
_cell.angle_gamma   90.00
#
_symmetry.space_group_name_H-M   'P 1'
#
loop_
_entity.id
_entity.type
_entity.pdbx_description
1 polymer ?
#
loop_
_entity_poly.entity_id
_entity_poly.type
_entity_poly.pdbx_seq_one_letter_code
_entity_poly.pdbx_strand_id
1 'polypeptide(L)'
;MVENTLNEVKALAPDSITVHSLAVKRAARLNIFKDKYQEMTFENNQEIMDMTMKTAYEMEMGPYYLYRQKNMKGNFENVGYAKVDKAGIYNILIMEEKQPIIALGAGGSSKLVFDQGKRIERVENVKDVTNY
;
A
#
# COMPACT_ATOMS: atom_id res chain seq x y z
N MET A 1 -11.89 -4.62 -16.06
CA MET A 1 -11.38 -5.35 -14.87
C MET A 1 -11.37 -4.45 -13.64
N VAL A 2 -10.67 -3.33 -13.64
CA VAL A 2 -10.61 -2.40 -12.46
C VAL A 2 -11.99 -1.88 -12.08
N GLU A 3 -12.78 -1.42 -13.03
CA GLU A 3 -14.15 -0.93 -12.81
C GLU A 3 -15.03 -1.98 -12.09
N ASN A 4 -14.96 -3.24 -12.53
CA ASN A 4 -15.69 -4.33 -11.87
C ASN A 4 -15.23 -4.52 -10.42
N THR A 5 -13.93 -4.49 -10.15
CA THR A 5 -13.37 -4.55 -8.80
C THR A 5 -13.87 -3.39 -7.93
N LEU A 6 -13.91 -2.18 -8.48
CA LEU A 6 -14.41 -1.00 -7.76
C LEU A 6 -15.90 -1.10 -7.44
N ASN A 7 -16.70 -1.64 -8.37
CA ASN A 7 -18.13 -1.88 -8.13
C ASN A 7 -18.37 -2.91 -7.00
N GLU A 8 -17.58 -3.99 -6.98
CA GLU A 8 -17.65 -4.98 -5.90
C GLU A 8 -17.23 -4.37 -4.55
N VAL A 9 -16.14 -3.59 -4.53
CA VAL A 9 -15.68 -2.89 -3.32
C VAL A 9 -16.77 -1.92 -2.82
N LYS A 10 -17.41 -1.18 -3.74
CA LYS A 10 -18.50 -0.27 -3.40
C LYS A 10 -19.69 -1.00 -2.81
N ALA A 11 -20.03 -2.19 -3.34
CA ALA A 11 -21.11 -3.02 -2.81
C ALA A 11 -20.83 -3.53 -1.39
N LEU A 12 -19.56 -3.71 -1.01
CA LEU A 12 -19.15 -4.08 0.36
C LEU A 12 -19.28 -2.92 1.36
N ALA A 13 -19.45 -1.68 0.87
CA ALA A 13 -19.59 -0.46 1.68
C ALA A 13 -18.54 -0.32 2.80
N PRO A 14 -17.23 -0.42 2.54
CA PRO A 14 -16.20 -0.31 3.55
C PRO A 14 -16.14 1.11 4.17
N ASP A 15 -15.51 1.24 5.33
CA ASP A 15 -15.27 2.53 5.98
C ASP A 15 -13.99 3.23 5.47
N SER A 16 -13.07 2.45 4.95
CA SER A 16 -11.81 2.96 4.35
C SER A 16 -11.29 2.00 3.29
N ILE A 17 -10.56 2.54 2.33
CA ILE A 17 -9.84 1.77 1.30
C ILE A 17 -8.43 2.30 1.13
N THR A 18 -7.52 1.45 0.67
CA THR A 18 -6.20 1.88 0.24
C THR A 18 -5.97 1.44 -1.21
N VAL A 19 -5.65 2.40 -2.05
CA VAL A 19 -5.30 2.17 -3.46
C VAL A 19 -3.80 2.12 -3.58
N HIS A 20 -3.27 0.95 -3.96
CA HIS A 20 -1.85 0.74 -4.16
C HIS A 20 -1.50 0.70 -5.65
N SER A 21 -0.55 1.53 -6.04
CA SER A 21 0.08 1.42 -7.35
C SER A 21 1.17 0.35 -7.32
N LEU A 22 1.19 -0.53 -8.32
CA LEU A 22 2.14 -1.63 -8.38
C LEU A 22 3.58 -1.12 -8.57
N ALA A 23 4.45 -1.46 -7.63
CA ALA A 23 5.88 -1.26 -7.73
C ALA A 23 6.58 -2.61 -7.94
N VAL A 24 7.19 -2.81 -9.11
CA VAL A 24 7.91 -4.05 -9.41
C VAL A 24 9.37 -3.91 -9.01
N LYS A 25 9.75 -4.54 -7.92
CA LYS A 25 11.14 -4.55 -7.43
C LYS A 25 12.01 -5.47 -8.30
N ARG A 26 13.33 -5.17 -8.37
CA ARG A 26 14.31 -5.93 -9.18
C ARG A 26 14.29 -7.43 -8.86
N ALA A 27 14.23 -7.80 -7.59
CA ALA A 27 14.21 -9.19 -7.12
C ALA A 27 12.82 -9.82 -7.06
N ALA A 28 11.77 -9.14 -7.52
CA ALA A 28 10.42 -9.72 -7.55
C ALA A 28 10.33 -10.81 -8.63
N ARG A 29 9.65 -11.91 -8.32
CA ARG A 29 9.42 -13.01 -9.28
C ARG A 29 8.78 -12.54 -10.57
N LEU A 30 7.87 -11.57 -10.48
CA LEU A 30 7.23 -10.92 -11.62
C LEU A 30 8.25 -10.26 -12.58
N ASN A 31 9.36 -9.74 -12.04
CA ASN A 31 10.44 -9.15 -12.84
C ASN A 31 11.44 -10.20 -13.35
N ILE A 32 11.75 -11.22 -12.52
CA ILE A 32 12.71 -12.28 -12.88
C ILE A 32 12.14 -13.21 -13.95
N PHE A 33 10.86 -13.54 -13.87
CA PHE A 33 10.18 -14.45 -14.77
C PHE A 33 9.18 -13.73 -15.69
N LYS A 34 9.59 -12.62 -16.29
CA LYS A 34 8.73 -11.79 -17.16
C LYS A 34 7.98 -12.60 -18.21
N ASP A 35 8.65 -13.57 -18.80
CA ASP A 35 8.07 -14.40 -19.88
C ASP A 35 6.88 -15.25 -19.39
N LYS A 36 6.86 -15.64 -18.12
CA LYS A 36 5.74 -16.38 -17.51
C LYS A 36 4.53 -15.50 -17.19
N TYR A 37 4.73 -14.18 -17.16
CA TYR A 37 3.71 -13.20 -16.75
C TYR A 37 3.37 -12.21 -17.86
N GLN A 38 3.66 -12.57 -19.13
CA GLN A 38 3.40 -11.71 -20.29
C GLN A 38 1.92 -11.32 -20.45
N GLU A 39 1.01 -12.20 -20.00
CA GLU A 39 -0.43 -11.92 -20.03
C GLU A 39 -0.89 -10.98 -18.90
N MET A 40 -0.05 -10.74 -17.88
CA MET A 40 -0.34 -9.80 -16.81
C MET A 40 0.06 -8.37 -17.20
N THR A 41 -0.54 -7.85 -18.26
CA THR A 41 -0.33 -6.47 -18.73
C THR A 41 -1.18 -5.48 -17.94
N PHE A 42 -1.01 -5.45 -16.63
CA PHE A 42 -1.63 -4.41 -15.83
C PHE A 42 -0.66 -3.22 -15.74
N GLU A 43 -0.98 -2.14 -16.40
CA GLU A 43 -0.29 -0.87 -16.26
C GLU A 43 -1.23 0.13 -15.57
N ASN A 44 -0.75 0.68 -14.47
CA ASN A 44 -1.44 1.77 -13.82
C ASN A 44 -1.32 3.04 -14.69
N ASN A 45 -2.40 3.76 -14.86
CA ASN A 45 -2.46 4.99 -15.63
C ASN A 45 -3.34 6.02 -14.91
N GLN A 46 -3.34 7.26 -15.39
CA GLN A 46 -4.10 8.35 -14.79
C GLN A 46 -5.60 8.06 -14.77
N GLU A 47 -6.14 7.46 -15.81
CA GLU A 47 -7.57 7.12 -15.90
C GLU A 47 -8.00 6.15 -14.79
N ILE A 48 -7.16 5.15 -14.47
CA ILE A 48 -7.42 4.21 -13.37
C ILE A 48 -7.38 4.95 -12.03
N MET A 49 -6.40 5.85 -11.83
CA MET A 49 -6.29 6.63 -10.59
C MET A 49 -7.50 7.55 -10.41
N ASP A 50 -7.93 8.20 -11.47
CA ASP A 50 -9.11 9.09 -11.45
C ASP A 50 -10.40 8.30 -11.18
N MET A 51 -10.53 7.10 -11.77
CA MET A 51 -11.65 6.20 -11.52
C MET A 51 -11.69 5.75 -10.05
N THR A 52 -10.53 5.39 -9.47
CA THR A 52 -10.47 4.99 -8.06
C THR A 52 -10.81 6.15 -7.12
N MET A 53 -10.29 7.34 -7.41
CA MET A 53 -10.61 8.55 -6.65
C MET A 53 -12.11 8.89 -6.72
N LYS A 54 -12.69 8.87 -7.91
CA LYS A 54 -14.13 9.10 -8.10
C LYS A 54 -14.97 8.10 -7.30
N THR A 55 -14.62 6.80 -7.36
CA THR A 55 -15.32 5.75 -6.60
C THR A 55 -15.20 5.98 -5.09
N ALA A 56 -14.05 6.42 -4.59
CA ALA A 56 -13.88 6.75 -3.18
C ALA A 56 -14.80 7.91 -2.76
N TYR A 57 -14.88 8.97 -3.57
CA TYR A 57 -15.78 10.09 -3.30
C TYR A 57 -17.26 9.69 -3.36
N GLU A 58 -17.65 8.80 -4.26
CA GLU A 58 -19.02 8.25 -4.29
C GLU A 58 -19.36 7.42 -3.04
N MET A 59 -18.35 6.91 -2.33
CA MET A 59 -18.50 6.24 -1.02
C MET A 59 -18.36 7.22 0.17
N GLU A 60 -18.37 8.53 -0.08
CA GLU A 60 -18.19 9.59 0.92
C GLU A 60 -16.85 9.54 1.64
N MET A 61 -15.80 9.05 0.95
CA MET A 61 -14.44 8.96 1.48
C MET A 61 -13.57 10.10 0.93
N GLY A 62 -12.77 10.71 1.81
CA GLY A 62 -11.72 11.65 1.45
C GLY A 62 -10.32 11.02 1.57
N PRO A 63 -9.32 11.53 0.85
CA PRO A 63 -7.94 11.08 1.01
C PRO A 63 -7.41 11.53 2.39
N TYR A 64 -6.70 10.65 3.11
CA TYR A 64 -6.11 10.97 4.41
C TYR A 64 -4.61 10.67 4.48
N TYR A 65 -4.05 9.87 3.57
CA TYR A 65 -2.62 9.74 3.43
C TYR A 65 -2.21 9.44 2.00
N LEU A 66 -0.96 9.83 1.67
CA LEU A 66 -0.30 9.60 0.40
C LEU A 66 1.08 8.99 0.67
N TYR A 67 1.43 7.94 -0.06
CA TYR A 67 2.74 7.32 0.03
C TYR A 67 3.29 6.97 -1.34
N ARG A 68 4.48 7.51 -1.65
CA ARG A 68 5.20 7.20 -2.89
C ARG A 68 6.40 6.31 -2.59
N GLN A 69 6.48 5.18 -3.27
CA GLN A 69 7.68 4.34 -3.26
C GLN A 69 8.61 4.69 -4.44
N LYS A 70 9.91 4.46 -4.25
CA LYS A 70 10.87 4.51 -5.37
C LYS A 70 10.52 3.42 -6.39
N ASN A 71 10.68 3.74 -7.69
CA ASN A 71 10.46 2.83 -8.82
C ASN A 71 8.99 2.39 -9.04
N MET A 72 8.03 3.19 -8.68
CA MET A 72 6.65 2.96 -9.11
C MET A 72 6.49 3.37 -10.58
N LYS A 73 5.92 2.48 -11.40
CA LYS A 73 5.57 2.82 -12.78
C LYS A 73 4.57 3.99 -12.81
N GLY A 74 4.82 4.98 -13.68
CA GLY A 74 3.96 6.14 -13.85
C GLY A 74 4.05 7.19 -12.75
N ASN A 75 4.96 7.07 -11.78
CA ASN A 75 5.10 7.97 -10.62
C ASN A 75 3.82 8.15 -9.77
N PHE A 76 2.92 7.18 -9.83
CA PHE A 76 1.70 7.20 -9.04
C PHE A 76 1.96 6.91 -7.57
N GLU A 77 1.08 7.40 -6.72
CA GLU A 77 1.15 7.27 -5.27
C GLU A 77 0.19 6.18 -4.78
N ASN A 78 0.49 5.63 -3.61
CA ASN A 78 -0.50 4.89 -2.85
C ASN A 78 -1.35 5.90 -2.09
N VAL A 79 -2.66 5.78 -2.18
CA VAL A 79 -3.59 6.72 -1.56
C VAL A 79 -4.52 5.97 -0.61
N GLY A 80 -4.59 6.43 0.64
CA GLY A 80 -5.61 5.99 1.58
C GLY A 80 -6.79 6.93 1.57
N TYR A 81 -8.00 6.38 1.39
CA TYR A 81 -9.27 7.08 1.47
C TYR A 81 -10.08 6.54 2.66
N ALA A 82 -10.76 7.40 3.38
CA ALA A 82 -11.61 7.02 4.49
C ALA A 82 -12.80 7.98 4.65
N LYS A 83 -13.89 7.46 5.21
CA LYS A 83 -14.97 8.29 5.74
C LYS A 83 -14.48 9.10 6.92
N VAL A 84 -15.20 10.15 7.29
CA VAL A 84 -14.89 10.98 8.45
C VAL A 84 -14.79 10.07 9.70
N ASP A 85 -13.76 10.28 10.51
CA ASP A 85 -13.43 9.52 11.73
C ASP A 85 -13.12 8.02 11.52
N LYS A 86 -12.91 7.59 10.27
CA LYS A 86 -12.58 6.19 9.93
C LYS A 86 -11.17 6.03 9.32
N ALA A 87 -10.34 7.06 9.41
CA ALA A 87 -8.95 6.99 8.95
C ALA A 87 -8.18 5.91 9.72
N GLY A 88 -7.39 5.11 9.00
CA GLY A 88 -6.60 4.02 9.58
C GLY A 88 -5.47 4.58 10.46
N ILE A 89 -5.59 4.44 11.77
CA ILE A 89 -4.59 4.93 12.74
C ILE A 89 -3.21 4.34 12.45
N TYR A 90 -3.12 3.07 12.07
CA TYR A 90 -1.86 2.42 11.70
C TYR A 90 -1.15 3.16 10.56
N ASN A 91 -1.88 3.53 9.51
CA ASN A 91 -1.31 4.25 8.38
C ASN A 91 -0.77 5.62 8.77
N ILE A 92 -1.50 6.33 9.64
CA ILE A 92 -1.08 7.63 10.15
C ILE A 92 0.19 7.47 10.99
N LEU A 93 0.21 6.55 11.95
CA LEU A 93 1.33 6.36 12.87
C LEU A 93 2.60 5.85 12.17
N ILE A 94 2.47 5.02 11.12
CA ILE A 94 3.63 4.56 10.35
C ILE A 94 4.26 5.69 9.53
N MET A 95 3.42 6.61 9.00
CA MET A 95 3.88 7.76 8.22
C MET A 95 4.50 8.84 9.10
N GLU A 96 3.90 9.09 10.26
CA GLU A 96 4.36 10.07 11.25
C GLU A 96 5.56 9.58 12.08
N GLU A 97 5.91 8.31 12.00
CA GLU A 97 7.01 7.69 12.76
C GLU A 97 6.94 7.94 14.27
N LYS A 98 5.71 7.93 14.81
CA LYS A 98 5.44 8.29 16.22
C LYS A 98 5.67 7.16 17.21
N GLN A 99 5.60 5.90 16.74
CA GLN A 99 5.72 4.74 17.64
C GLN A 99 6.43 3.57 16.98
N PRO A 100 7.04 2.68 17.76
CA PRO A 100 7.59 1.43 17.28
C PRO A 100 6.51 0.54 16.64
N ILE A 101 6.92 -0.22 15.64
CA ILE A 101 6.10 -1.23 14.97
C ILE A 101 6.85 -2.55 15.04
N ILE A 102 6.26 -3.55 15.70
CA ILE A 102 6.81 -4.90 15.75
C ILE A 102 6.21 -5.72 14.62
N ALA A 103 7.05 -6.20 13.75
CA ALA A 103 6.65 -7.06 12.63
C ALA A 103 6.69 -8.52 13.06
N LEU A 104 5.64 -9.26 12.74
CA LEU A 104 5.55 -10.69 12.91
C LEU A 104 5.68 -11.38 11.55
N GLY A 105 6.20 -12.59 11.54
CA GLY A 105 6.34 -13.43 10.36
C GLY A 105 7.70 -13.35 9.68
N ALA A 106 7.98 -14.35 8.86
CA ALA A 106 9.20 -14.42 8.07
C ALA A 106 9.30 -13.24 7.09
N GLY A 107 10.49 -12.63 7.02
CA GLY A 107 10.73 -11.45 6.18
C GLY A 107 10.10 -10.16 6.68
N GLY A 108 9.47 -10.15 7.85
CA GLY A 108 8.97 -8.95 8.50
C GLY A 108 10.11 -8.03 8.94
N SER A 109 9.86 -6.73 8.96
CA SER A 109 10.82 -5.70 9.40
C SER A 109 10.20 -4.84 10.50
N SER A 110 10.68 -5.01 11.72
CA SER A 110 10.29 -4.16 12.85
C SER A 110 10.93 -2.79 12.73
N LYS A 111 10.21 -1.75 13.09
CA LYS A 111 10.71 -0.37 13.15
C LYS A 111 10.67 0.11 14.59
N LEU A 112 11.85 0.36 15.16
CA LEU A 112 12.01 0.90 16.51
C LEU A 112 12.24 2.41 16.41
N VAL A 113 11.44 3.17 17.16
CA VAL A 113 11.49 4.62 17.15
C VAL A 113 12.01 5.09 18.51
N PHE A 114 13.10 5.87 18.51
CA PHE A 114 13.75 6.42 19.68
C PHE A 114 13.77 7.95 19.61
N ASP A 115 13.96 8.58 20.75
CA ASP A 115 14.16 10.03 20.87
C ASP A 115 13.08 10.86 20.14
N GLN A 116 11.82 10.44 20.29
CA GLN A 116 10.66 11.10 19.67
C GLN A 116 10.74 11.17 18.13
N GLY A 117 11.26 10.10 17.50
CA GLY A 117 11.37 10.01 16.05
C GLY A 117 12.71 10.46 15.46
N LYS A 118 13.64 10.96 16.29
CA LYS A 118 14.97 11.40 15.81
C LYS A 118 15.89 10.26 15.41
N ARG A 119 15.69 9.06 16.00
CA ARG A 119 16.46 7.87 15.67
C ARG A 119 15.51 6.70 15.38
N ILE A 120 15.70 6.07 14.23
CA ILE A 120 14.91 4.91 13.79
C ILE A 120 15.86 3.77 13.48
N GLU A 121 15.59 2.62 14.07
CA GLU A 121 16.30 1.38 13.80
C GLU A 121 15.34 0.34 13.21
N ARG A 122 15.88 -0.52 12.35
CA ARG A 122 15.13 -1.63 11.78
C ARG A 122 15.73 -2.95 12.19
N VAL A 123 14.86 -3.87 12.62
CA VAL A 123 15.22 -5.23 12.98
C VAL A 123 14.46 -6.16 12.05
N GLU A 124 15.21 -6.88 11.24
CA GLU A 124 14.65 -7.81 10.25
C GLU A 124 14.46 -9.18 10.85
N ASN A 125 13.30 -9.79 10.64
CA ASN A 125 13.09 -11.19 10.91
C ASN A 125 13.79 -12.05 9.84
N VAL A 126 14.06 -13.31 10.15
CA VAL A 126 14.58 -14.26 9.16
C VAL A 126 13.61 -14.32 7.96
N LYS A 127 14.18 -14.42 6.76
CA LYS A 127 13.38 -14.38 5.51
C LYS A 127 12.76 -15.72 5.17
N ASP A 128 13.32 -16.79 5.68
CA ASP A 128 12.90 -18.16 5.42
C ASP A 128 11.85 -18.60 6.43
N VAL A 129 10.72 -19.11 5.94
CA VAL A 129 9.60 -19.56 6.79
C VAL A 129 10.00 -20.76 7.67
N THR A 130 10.92 -21.62 7.17
CA THR A 130 11.38 -22.81 7.90
C THR A 130 12.23 -22.42 9.12
N ASN A 131 12.93 -21.28 9.05
CA ASN A 131 13.81 -20.79 10.11
C ASN A 131 13.16 -19.72 11.00
N TYR A 132 11.90 -19.39 10.74
CA TYR A 132 11.12 -18.45 11.55
C TYR A 132 10.38 -19.20 12.67
#